data_00aa7df8488db10525c54047c550bf1f
#
_entry.id   00aa7df8488db10525c54047c550bf1f
#
_cell.length_a   1.000
_cell.length_b   1.000
_cell.length_c   1.000
_cell.angle_alpha   90.00
_cell.angle_beta   90.00
_cell.angle_gamma   90.00
#
_symmetry.space_group_name_H-M   'P 1'
#
loop_
_entity.id
_entity.type
_entity.pdbx_description
1 polymer ?
#
loop_
_entity_poly.entity_id
_entity_poly.type
_entity_poly.pdbx_seq_one_letter_code
_entity_poly.pdbx_strand_id
1 'polypeptide(L)'
;MGKNKLKKFADMEQLPNVFQLSYNDIVKTGAQFEMRGHWGECYFGNNNPIVLELGCGKGEYAVGLARQYPEKNFIGIDIKGARMWTGATEAHQSGLKNCAFLRTGINAIEHFFAPGEVSEIWITFADPQMKKVNKRLTSTYFMGLYKKVLVDGGLVHLKSDSNFLFTYTRLMAEASNLPVNVVTENLYRDVTDDPVLEIKTYYERQWLARGIDIKYIQFSLPADAQLVEPDVEIEYDEYRSFGRKKRSELDMGK
;
A
#
# COMPACT_ATOMS: atom_id res chain seq x y z
N MET A 1 -9.87 22.39 -12.15
CA MET A 1 -9.63 21.71 -10.84
C MET A 1 -10.54 22.34 -9.80
N GLY A 2 -11.29 21.56 -9.01
CA GLY A 2 -12.17 22.13 -7.98
C GLY A 2 -11.38 22.82 -6.87
N LYS A 3 -11.91 23.97 -6.37
CA LYS A 3 -11.32 24.75 -5.26
C LYS A 3 -10.84 23.91 -4.06
N ASN A 4 -11.57 22.85 -3.70
CA ASN A 4 -11.21 21.93 -2.63
C ASN A 4 -9.92 21.12 -2.86
N LYS A 5 -9.54 20.87 -4.12
CA LYS A 5 -8.31 20.10 -4.40
C LYS A 5 -7.04 20.94 -4.19
N LEU A 6 -7.07 22.21 -4.59
CA LEU A 6 -5.97 23.15 -4.36
C LEU A 6 -5.75 23.41 -2.87
N LYS A 7 -6.86 23.59 -2.12
CA LYS A 7 -6.78 23.75 -0.66
C LYS A 7 -6.12 22.54 -0.01
N LYS A 8 -6.53 21.30 -0.36
CA LYS A 8 -5.91 20.08 0.18
C LYS A 8 -4.42 19.97 -0.10
N PHE A 9 -3.95 20.43 -1.27
CA PHE A 9 -2.51 20.45 -1.56
C PHE A 9 -1.76 21.46 -0.69
N ALA A 10 -2.31 22.67 -0.50
CA ALA A 10 -1.73 23.66 0.38
C ALA A 10 -1.69 23.17 1.84
N ASP A 11 -2.77 22.55 2.32
CA ASP A 11 -2.83 21.96 3.66
C ASP A 11 -1.74 20.87 3.83
N MET A 12 -1.51 20.03 2.79
CA MET A 12 -0.50 18.97 2.85
C MET A 12 0.94 19.49 2.93
N GLU A 13 1.21 20.70 2.44
CA GLU A 13 2.52 21.36 2.58
C GLU A 13 2.79 21.81 4.01
N GLN A 14 1.73 21.99 4.81
CA GLN A 14 1.82 22.46 6.21
C GLN A 14 1.76 21.30 7.23
N LEU A 15 1.41 20.10 6.80
CA LEU A 15 1.30 18.94 7.70
C LEU A 15 2.69 18.36 8.01
N PRO A 16 3.12 18.33 9.29
CA PRO A 16 4.47 17.88 9.66
C PRO A 16 4.69 16.38 9.46
N ASN A 17 3.63 15.60 9.29
CA ASN A 17 3.67 14.17 9.00
C ASN A 17 3.56 13.83 7.51
N VAL A 18 3.73 14.84 6.62
CA VAL A 18 3.66 14.65 5.16
C VAL A 18 4.98 15.05 4.51
N PHE A 19 5.52 14.13 3.74
CA PHE A 19 6.76 14.32 2.96
C PHE A 19 6.42 14.26 1.47
N GLN A 20 6.95 15.22 0.71
CA GLN A 20 6.67 15.36 -0.71
C GLN A 20 7.97 15.62 -1.47
N LEU A 21 8.41 14.63 -2.25
CA LEU A 21 9.50 14.75 -3.19
C LEU A 21 9.18 13.91 -4.41
N SER A 22 9.14 14.52 -5.59
CA SER A 22 8.84 13.77 -6.80
C SER A 22 10.09 13.04 -7.31
N TYR A 23 9.87 11.93 -8.01
CA TYR A 23 10.95 11.24 -8.71
C TYR A 23 11.70 12.17 -9.69
N ASN A 24 10.98 13.07 -10.35
CA ASN A 24 11.59 14.04 -11.26
C ASN A 24 12.53 15.02 -10.54
N ASP A 25 12.18 15.42 -9.32
CA ASP A 25 13.05 16.29 -8.52
C ASP A 25 14.33 15.56 -8.14
N ILE A 26 14.23 14.30 -7.70
CA ILE A 26 15.39 13.45 -7.38
C ILE A 26 16.30 13.31 -8.61
N VAL A 27 15.74 12.94 -9.77
CA VAL A 27 16.53 12.67 -10.99
C VAL A 27 17.14 13.92 -11.56
N LYS A 28 16.43 15.07 -11.55
CA LYS A 28 16.91 16.31 -12.12
C LYS A 28 17.92 17.05 -11.25
N THR A 29 17.73 17.01 -9.94
CA THR A 29 18.55 17.79 -9.00
C THR A 29 19.63 16.95 -8.33
N GLY A 30 19.56 15.61 -8.43
CA GLY A 30 20.41 14.73 -7.65
C GLY A 30 20.11 14.80 -6.14
N ALA A 31 18.97 15.37 -5.76
CA ALA A 31 18.58 15.53 -4.36
C ALA A 31 18.53 14.17 -3.66
N GLN A 32 19.21 14.08 -2.53
CA GLN A 32 19.05 12.95 -1.63
C GLN A 32 17.91 13.25 -0.66
N PHE A 33 17.10 12.26 -0.37
CA PHE A 33 16.05 12.40 0.63
C PHE A 33 16.65 12.20 2.02
N GLU A 34 16.64 13.23 2.84
CA GLU A 34 17.33 13.28 4.13
C GLU A 34 16.91 12.16 5.11
N MET A 35 15.64 11.73 5.04
CA MET A 35 15.12 10.67 5.91
C MET A 35 15.56 9.26 5.48
N ARG A 36 16.13 9.08 4.28
CA ARG A 36 16.53 7.78 3.77
C ARG A 36 17.59 7.12 4.67
N GLY A 37 17.25 6.03 5.31
CA GLY A 37 18.08 5.34 6.31
C GLY A 37 17.98 5.92 7.72
N HIS A 38 17.19 6.99 7.90
CA HIS A 38 17.10 7.75 9.16
C HIS A 38 15.65 8.07 9.58
N TRP A 39 14.66 7.40 9.01
CA TRP A 39 13.25 7.63 9.36
C TRP A 39 12.99 7.50 10.86
N GLY A 40 13.57 6.46 11.48
CA GLY A 40 13.46 6.24 12.92
C GLY A 40 14.00 7.41 13.73
N GLU A 41 15.21 7.82 13.45
CA GLU A 41 15.92 8.88 14.16
C GLU A 41 15.34 10.28 13.86
N CYS A 42 15.21 10.63 12.55
CA CYS A 42 14.91 12.00 12.13
C CYS A 42 13.43 12.37 12.24
N TYR A 43 12.51 11.40 12.12
CA TYR A 43 11.08 11.68 12.17
C TYR A 43 10.38 11.01 13.36
N PHE A 44 10.50 9.69 13.51
CA PHE A 44 9.73 8.97 14.53
C PHE A 44 10.30 9.11 15.95
N GLY A 45 11.57 9.43 16.10
CA GLY A 45 12.25 9.54 17.39
C GLY A 45 12.41 8.19 18.11
N ASN A 46 12.40 7.07 17.36
CA ASN A 46 12.51 5.71 17.87
C ASN A 46 13.07 4.76 16.81
N ASN A 47 13.39 3.52 17.20
CA ASN A 47 13.90 2.47 16.31
C ASN A 47 12.86 1.35 16.05
N ASN A 48 11.58 1.66 16.17
CA ASN A 48 10.52 0.70 15.92
C ASN A 48 10.50 0.27 14.43
N PRO A 49 10.07 -0.97 14.14
CA PRO A 49 9.95 -1.47 12.76
C PRO A 49 9.10 -0.53 11.90
N ILE A 50 9.54 -0.28 10.66
CA ILE A 50 8.81 0.55 9.69
C ILE A 50 7.97 -0.35 8.80
N VAL A 51 6.68 -0.03 8.72
CA VAL A 51 5.66 -0.69 7.91
C VAL A 51 5.14 0.27 6.85
N LEU A 52 5.09 -0.15 5.60
CA LEU A 52 4.58 0.66 4.48
C LEU A 52 3.20 0.23 4.04
N GLU A 53 2.29 1.18 3.79
CA GLU A 53 1.09 0.96 2.99
C GLU A 53 1.29 1.55 1.59
N LEU A 54 1.35 0.70 0.57
CA LEU A 54 1.59 1.12 -0.81
C LEU A 54 0.30 1.34 -1.57
N GLY A 55 0.14 2.54 -2.14
CA GLY A 55 -1.11 2.96 -2.77
C GLY A 55 -2.16 3.31 -1.73
N CYS A 56 -1.78 3.92 -0.63
CA CYS A 56 -2.59 4.14 0.58
C CYS A 56 -3.89 4.93 0.36
N GLY A 57 -4.07 5.57 -0.79
CA GLY A 57 -5.32 6.27 -1.12
C GLY A 57 -5.69 7.32 -0.09
N LYS A 58 -6.65 7.04 0.78
CA LYS A 58 -7.05 7.92 1.89
C LYS A 58 -6.23 7.71 3.17
N GLY A 59 -5.34 6.71 3.21
CA GLY A 59 -4.51 6.39 4.37
C GLY A 59 -5.25 5.75 5.54
N GLU A 60 -6.44 5.22 5.29
CA GLU A 60 -7.30 4.64 6.34
C GLU A 60 -6.63 3.42 7.01
N TYR A 61 -5.90 2.63 6.21
CA TYR A 61 -5.21 1.45 6.72
C TYR A 61 -3.98 1.83 7.54
N ALA A 62 -3.12 2.71 7.01
CA ALA A 62 -1.95 3.22 7.73
C ALA A 62 -2.33 3.86 9.09
N VAL A 63 -3.40 4.68 9.12
CA VAL A 63 -3.91 5.30 10.36
C VAL A 63 -4.46 4.25 11.32
N GLY A 64 -5.23 3.28 10.81
CA GLY A 64 -5.78 2.18 11.61
C GLY A 64 -4.70 1.33 12.27
N LEU A 65 -3.68 0.95 11.48
CA LEU A 65 -2.52 0.20 11.97
C LEU A 65 -1.73 0.99 13.02
N ALA A 66 -1.48 2.29 12.78
CA ALA A 66 -0.74 3.14 13.70
C ALA A 66 -1.43 3.28 15.08
N ARG A 67 -2.78 3.26 15.10
CA ARG A 67 -3.54 3.25 16.37
C ARG A 67 -3.43 1.93 17.11
N GLN A 68 -3.37 0.84 16.37
CA GLN A 68 -3.40 -0.51 16.93
C GLN A 68 -2.04 -0.98 17.41
N TYR A 69 -0.96 -0.51 16.74
CA TYR A 69 0.42 -0.93 17.01
C TYR A 69 1.33 0.26 17.30
N PRO A 70 1.29 0.81 18.53
CA PRO A 70 2.15 1.93 18.89
C PRO A 70 3.65 1.58 18.89
N GLU A 71 3.99 0.29 18.91
CA GLU A 71 5.36 -0.25 18.82
C GLU A 71 5.89 -0.38 17.39
N LYS A 72 5.13 0.00 16.38
CA LYS A 72 5.56 0.06 14.97
C LYS A 72 5.36 1.46 14.40
N ASN A 73 6.12 1.80 13.37
CA ASN A 73 6.01 3.04 12.61
C ASN A 73 5.35 2.76 11.25
N PHE A 74 4.42 3.59 10.83
CA PHE A 74 3.64 3.38 9.61
C PHE A 74 3.81 4.54 8.63
N ILE A 75 4.05 4.22 7.35
CA ILE A 75 4.18 5.22 6.29
C ILE A 75 3.25 4.86 5.14
N GLY A 76 2.24 5.69 4.91
CA GLY A 76 1.35 5.57 3.74
C GLY A 76 1.96 6.23 2.51
N ILE A 77 2.06 5.51 1.39
CA ILE A 77 2.66 6.01 0.14
C ILE A 77 1.61 6.05 -0.97
N ASP A 78 1.43 7.21 -1.62
CA ASP A 78 0.60 7.38 -2.83
C ASP A 78 1.04 8.61 -3.63
N ILE A 79 0.76 8.62 -4.93
CA ILE A 79 0.94 9.80 -5.80
C ILE A 79 -0.23 10.79 -5.68
N LYS A 80 -1.37 10.36 -5.15
CA LYS A 80 -2.63 11.13 -5.14
C LYS A 80 -2.81 11.92 -3.84
N GLY A 81 -2.01 12.96 -3.64
CA GLY A 81 -2.01 13.78 -2.44
C GLY A 81 -3.40 14.25 -1.95
N ALA A 82 -4.33 14.61 -2.85
CA ALA A 82 -5.67 15.03 -2.43
C ALA A 82 -6.51 13.93 -1.76
N ARG A 83 -6.16 12.64 -1.93
CA ARG A 83 -6.76 11.52 -1.20
C ARG A 83 -6.03 11.31 0.12
N MET A 84 -4.70 11.24 0.09
CA MET A 84 -3.80 11.08 1.21
C MET A 84 -4.03 12.14 2.31
N TRP A 85 -4.43 13.36 1.92
CA TRP A 85 -4.79 14.45 2.83
C TRP A 85 -5.73 14.01 3.97
N THR A 86 -6.65 13.09 3.70
CA THR A 86 -7.62 12.62 4.71
C THR A 86 -6.92 11.91 5.86
N GLY A 87 -6.13 10.88 5.56
CA GLY A 87 -5.40 10.13 6.58
C GLY A 87 -4.29 10.96 7.25
N ALA A 88 -3.59 11.79 6.47
CA ALA A 88 -2.55 12.67 7.00
C ALA A 88 -3.10 13.67 8.02
N THR A 89 -4.24 14.31 7.71
CA THR A 89 -4.94 15.23 8.62
C THR A 89 -5.45 14.49 9.85
N GLU A 90 -6.06 13.33 9.67
CA GLU A 90 -6.58 12.51 10.76
C GLU A 90 -5.48 12.05 11.71
N ALA A 91 -4.37 11.53 11.19
CA ALA A 91 -3.21 11.13 11.99
C ALA A 91 -2.64 12.29 12.80
N HIS A 92 -2.46 13.45 12.15
CA HIS A 92 -1.95 14.65 12.80
C HIS A 92 -2.88 15.15 13.92
N GLN A 93 -4.19 15.29 13.64
CA GLN A 93 -5.18 15.74 14.61
C GLN A 93 -5.37 14.77 15.78
N SER A 94 -5.20 13.47 15.53
CA SER A 94 -5.24 12.42 16.56
C SER A 94 -3.93 12.31 17.36
N GLY A 95 -2.90 13.08 17.02
CA GLY A 95 -1.61 13.04 17.71
C GLY A 95 -0.80 11.77 17.49
N LEU A 96 -1.08 11.01 16.43
CA LEU A 96 -0.33 9.79 16.11
C LEU A 96 1.10 10.14 15.69
N LYS A 97 2.07 9.82 16.54
CA LYS A 97 3.49 10.09 16.29
C LYS A 97 4.17 9.03 15.45
N ASN A 98 3.56 7.86 15.34
CA ASN A 98 4.03 6.70 14.60
C ASN A 98 3.38 6.55 13.22
N CYS A 99 2.80 7.64 12.65
CA CYS A 99 2.16 7.63 11.34
C CYS A 99 2.62 8.81 10.47
N ALA A 100 3.18 8.49 9.31
CA ALA A 100 3.63 9.46 8.32
C ALA A 100 3.05 9.16 6.93
N PHE A 101 3.17 10.13 6.02
CA PHE A 101 2.73 10.00 4.64
C PHE A 101 3.79 10.50 3.68
N LEU A 102 4.10 9.70 2.66
CA LEU A 102 5.06 10.03 1.63
C LEU A 102 4.36 10.13 0.26
N ARG A 103 4.31 11.33 -0.30
CA ARG A 103 3.71 11.55 -1.62
C ARG A 103 4.74 11.37 -2.71
N THR A 104 4.81 10.15 -3.27
CA THR A 104 5.72 9.80 -4.37
C THR A 104 5.19 8.63 -5.19
N GLY A 105 5.87 8.30 -6.30
CA GLY A 105 5.62 7.08 -7.03
C GLY A 105 6.31 5.89 -6.36
N ILE A 106 5.62 4.77 -6.22
CA ILE A 106 6.15 3.55 -5.57
C ILE A 106 7.40 3.00 -6.29
N ASN A 107 7.51 3.24 -7.59
CA ASN A 107 8.69 2.88 -8.37
C ASN A 107 9.98 3.62 -7.95
N ALA A 108 9.86 4.64 -7.12
CA ALA A 108 10.98 5.42 -6.60
C ALA A 108 11.37 5.02 -5.16
N ILE A 109 10.81 3.94 -4.63
CA ILE A 109 10.91 3.55 -3.20
C ILE A 109 12.36 3.52 -2.67
N GLU A 110 13.30 3.07 -3.47
CA GLU A 110 14.73 2.96 -3.12
C GLU A 110 15.42 4.31 -2.88
N HIS A 111 14.81 5.42 -3.33
CA HIS A 111 15.32 6.77 -3.07
C HIS A 111 14.84 7.31 -1.70
N PHE A 112 13.86 6.66 -1.08
CA PHE A 112 13.25 7.11 0.16
C PHE A 112 13.56 6.21 1.34
N PHE A 113 13.94 4.96 1.08
CA PHE A 113 14.31 3.98 2.11
C PHE A 113 15.65 3.34 1.78
N ALA A 114 16.47 3.14 2.81
CA ALA A 114 17.73 2.41 2.72
C ALA A 114 17.49 0.88 2.71
N PRO A 115 18.48 0.08 2.30
CA PRO A 115 18.41 -1.37 2.40
C PRO A 115 18.15 -1.83 3.84
N GLY A 116 17.14 -2.69 4.00
CA GLY A 116 16.77 -3.24 5.30
C GLY A 116 16.08 -2.27 6.26
N GLU A 117 15.63 -1.09 5.79
CA GLU A 117 14.95 -0.11 6.63
C GLU A 117 13.45 -0.41 6.82
N VAL A 118 12.84 -1.19 5.94
CA VAL A 118 11.43 -1.54 5.97
C VAL A 118 11.25 -2.98 6.43
N SER A 119 10.36 -3.22 7.38
CA SER A 119 10.07 -4.56 7.91
C SER A 119 8.90 -5.25 7.22
N GLU A 120 7.93 -4.46 6.72
CA GLU A 120 6.64 -4.99 6.27
C GLU A 120 6.00 -4.07 5.24
N ILE A 121 5.34 -4.65 4.23
CA ILE A 121 4.65 -3.93 3.16
C ILE A 121 3.20 -4.41 3.06
N TRP A 122 2.26 -3.47 3.11
CA TRP A 122 0.84 -3.68 2.85
C TRP A 122 0.41 -3.10 1.52
N ILE A 123 -0.30 -3.90 0.72
CA ILE A 123 -0.91 -3.53 -0.55
C ILE A 123 -2.41 -3.75 -0.39
N THR A 124 -3.16 -2.65 -0.19
CA THR A 124 -4.60 -2.71 0.09
C THR A 124 -5.40 -2.15 -1.08
N PHE A 125 -6.25 -2.98 -1.68
CA PHE A 125 -7.18 -2.60 -2.77
C PHE A 125 -6.53 -1.88 -3.96
N ALA A 126 -5.31 -2.26 -4.29
CA ALA A 126 -4.57 -1.74 -5.44
C ALA A 126 -5.31 -2.04 -6.76
N ASP A 127 -5.07 -1.18 -7.75
CA ASP A 127 -5.54 -1.46 -9.12
C ASP A 127 -4.84 -2.71 -9.66
N PRO A 128 -5.59 -3.74 -10.10
CA PRO A 128 -5.03 -5.03 -10.54
C PRO A 128 -4.14 -4.92 -11.77
N GLN A 129 -4.21 -3.81 -12.53
CA GLN A 129 -3.39 -3.60 -13.73
C GLN A 129 -3.38 -4.82 -14.67
N MET A 130 -4.57 -5.37 -14.95
CA MET A 130 -4.76 -6.65 -15.66
C MET A 130 -3.96 -6.75 -16.97
N LYS A 131 -3.83 -5.64 -17.71
CA LYS A 131 -3.11 -5.57 -19.01
C LYS A 131 -1.67 -5.08 -18.91
N LYS A 132 -1.19 -4.69 -17.70
CA LYS A 132 0.11 -4.00 -17.55
C LYS A 132 0.89 -4.55 -16.37
N VAL A 133 1.55 -5.68 -16.56
CA VAL A 133 2.34 -6.35 -15.50
C VAL A 133 3.27 -5.38 -14.77
N ASN A 134 4.08 -4.61 -15.50
CA ASN A 134 5.04 -3.66 -14.91
C ASN A 134 4.42 -2.51 -14.09
N LYS A 135 3.07 -2.41 -14.06
CA LYS A 135 2.35 -1.44 -13.20
C LYS A 135 1.63 -2.10 -12.02
N ARG A 136 1.62 -3.42 -11.97
CA ARG A 136 0.98 -4.22 -10.91
C ARG A 136 1.90 -4.24 -9.70
N LEU A 137 1.42 -3.75 -8.57
CA LEU A 137 2.22 -3.60 -7.34
C LEU A 137 2.73 -4.93 -6.76
N THR A 138 2.16 -6.05 -7.17
CA THR A 138 2.62 -7.40 -6.78
C THR A 138 3.42 -8.11 -7.89
N SER A 139 3.82 -7.44 -8.97
CA SER A 139 4.66 -8.02 -10.02
C SER A 139 6.10 -8.27 -9.56
N THR A 140 6.80 -9.15 -10.25
CA THR A 140 8.22 -9.42 -10.02
C THR A 140 9.06 -8.15 -10.13
N TYR A 141 8.69 -7.20 -11.01
CA TYR A 141 9.31 -5.89 -11.08
C TYR A 141 9.25 -5.14 -9.75
N PHE A 142 8.05 -5.05 -9.15
CA PHE A 142 7.87 -4.37 -7.87
C PHE A 142 8.46 -5.17 -6.70
N MET A 143 8.34 -6.50 -6.70
CA MET A 143 9.02 -7.34 -5.71
C MET A 143 10.55 -7.10 -5.72
N GLY A 144 11.14 -6.94 -6.92
CA GLY A 144 12.55 -6.58 -7.07
C GLY A 144 12.90 -5.21 -6.46
N LEU A 145 12.00 -4.24 -6.50
CA LEU A 145 12.17 -2.95 -5.82
C LEU A 145 12.01 -3.09 -4.30
N TYR A 146 11.04 -3.89 -3.84
CA TYR A 146 10.82 -4.09 -2.40
C TYR A 146 11.97 -4.81 -1.73
N LYS A 147 12.59 -5.80 -2.40
CA LYS A 147 13.83 -6.46 -1.91
C LYS A 147 14.97 -5.50 -1.59
N LYS A 148 15.01 -4.34 -2.25
CA LYS A 148 16.07 -3.35 -2.02
C LYS A 148 15.91 -2.60 -0.70
N VAL A 149 14.72 -2.56 -0.13
CA VAL A 149 14.40 -1.77 1.06
C VAL A 149 13.90 -2.59 2.24
N LEU A 150 13.33 -3.79 1.97
CA LEU A 150 12.89 -4.71 3.01
C LEU A 150 14.07 -5.34 3.77
N VAL A 151 13.84 -5.63 5.03
CA VAL A 151 14.67 -6.59 5.76
C VAL A 151 14.63 -7.96 5.07
N ASP A 152 15.64 -8.79 5.25
CA ASP A 152 15.63 -10.14 4.71
C ASP A 152 14.44 -10.94 5.27
N GLY A 153 13.65 -11.54 4.38
CA GLY A 153 12.43 -12.22 4.76
C GLY A 153 11.28 -11.32 5.23
N GLY A 154 11.37 -10.00 5.00
CA GLY A 154 10.32 -9.04 5.33
C GLY A 154 8.96 -9.42 4.72
N LEU A 155 7.88 -9.07 5.40
CA LEU A 155 6.53 -9.50 5.04
C LEU A 155 5.90 -8.62 3.95
N VAL A 156 5.22 -9.26 3.02
CA VAL A 156 4.38 -8.61 2.00
C VAL A 156 2.95 -9.12 2.13
N HIS A 157 2.02 -8.18 2.26
CA HIS A 157 0.59 -8.43 2.41
C HIS A 157 -0.18 -7.88 1.22
N LEU A 158 -1.06 -8.68 0.66
CA LEU A 158 -2.07 -8.23 -0.28
C LEU A 158 -3.46 -8.46 0.29
N LYS A 159 -4.27 -7.40 0.38
CA LYS A 159 -5.69 -7.44 0.70
C LYS A 159 -6.47 -6.87 -0.48
N SER A 160 -7.34 -7.65 -1.12
CA SER A 160 -7.94 -7.29 -2.40
C SER A 160 -9.34 -7.84 -2.61
N ASP A 161 -10.17 -7.04 -3.29
CA ASP A 161 -11.44 -7.46 -3.91
C ASP A 161 -11.21 -8.23 -5.23
N SER A 162 -10.06 -8.02 -5.89
CA SER A 162 -9.74 -8.52 -7.22
C SER A 162 -9.32 -9.97 -7.19
N ASN A 163 -10.11 -10.84 -7.83
CA ASN A 163 -9.75 -12.22 -8.03
C ASN A 163 -8.51 -12.36 -8.92
N PHE A 164 -8.43 -11.55 -9.96
CA PHE A 164 -7.28 -11.50 -10.85
C PHE A 164 -5.98 -11.16 -10.10
N LEU A 165 -5.97 -10.09 -9.30
CA LEU A 165 -4.77 -9.66 -8.59
C LEU A 165 -4.33 -10.67 -7.53
N PHE A 166 -5.29 -11.23 -6.80
CA PHE A 166 -5.03 -12.26 -5.81
C PHE A 166 -4.44 -13.53 -6.45
N THR A 167 -5.08 -14.05 -7.50
CA THR A 167 -4.62 -15.25 -8.22
C THR A 167 -3.22 -15.04 -8.79
N TYR A 168 -2.99 -13.88 -9.44
CA TYR A 168 -1.67 -13.55 -9.94
C TYR A 168 -0.61 -13.53 -8.83
N THR A 169 -0.92 -12.90 -7.69
CA THR A 169 0.04 -12.78 -6.59
C THR A 169 0.38 -14.14 -5.98
N ARG A 170 -0.64 -14.99 -5.81
CA ARG A 170 -0.45 -16.38 -5.34
C ARG A 170 0.44 -17.18 -6.30
N LEU A 171 0.13 -17.16 -7.59
CA LEU A 171 0.91 -17.88 -8.61
C LEU A 171 2.34 -17.33 -8.73
N MET A 172 2.55 -16.03 -8.61
CA MET A 172 3.89 -15.42 -8.59
C MET A 172 4.68 -15.87 -7.37
N ALA A 173 4.06 -15.90 -6.19
CA ALA A 173 4.71 -16.38 -4.97
C ALA A 173 5.06 -17.86 -5.07
N GLU A 174 4.17 -18.70 -5.59
CA GLU A 174 4.40 -20.13 -5.86
C GLU A 174 5.53 -20.34 -6.86
N ALA A 175 5.50 -19.66 -8.02
CA ALA A 175 6.54 -19.78 -9.07
C ALA A 175 7.91 -19.31 -8.57
N SER A 176 7.94 -18.34 -7.68
CA SER A 176 9.17 -17.81 -7.06
C SER A 176 9.59 -18.57 -5.80
N ASN A 177 8.89 -19.64 -5.41
CA ASN A 177 9.11 -20.40 -4.17
C ASN A 177 9.16 -19.52 -2.91
N LEU A 178 8.34 -18.47 -2.84
CA LEU A 178 8.27 -17.60 -1.67
C LEU A 178 7.52 -18.31 -0.52
N PRO A 179 7.97 -18.17 0.74
CA PRO A 179 7.25 -18.72 1.88
C PRO A 179 5.90 -18.00 2.07
N VAL A 180 4.79 -18.70 1.77
CA VAL A 180 3.43 -18.19 1.97
C VAL A 180 2.97 -18.58 3.37
N ASN A 181 2.67 -17.57 4.21
CA ASN A 181 2.26 -17.76 5.59
C ASN A 181 0.74 -17.89 5.73
N VAL A 182 -0.01 -17.06 4.97
CA VAL A 182 -1.48 -17.05 4.96
C VAL A 182 -1.97 -16.85 3.54
N VAL A 183 -2.99 -17.60 3.15
CA VAL A 183 -3.71 -17.42 1.90
C VAL A 183 -5.19 -17.76 2.10
N THR A 184 -6.09 -16.85 1.72
CA THR A 184 -7.54 -17.06 1.78
C THR A 184 -8.28 -16.29 0.70
N GLU A 185 -9.31 -16.91 0.16
CA GLU A 185 -10.23 -16.30 -0.83
C GLU A 185 -11.38 -15.55 -0.16
N ASN A 186 -11.63 -15.80 1.13
CA ASN A 186 -12.65 -15.10 1.91
C ASN A 186 -12.13 -14.77 3.32
N LEU A 187 -11.48 -13.62 3.44
CA LEU A 187 -10.81 -13.18 4.65
C LEU A 187 -11.71 -13.22 5.88
N TYR A 188 -12.92 -12.68 5.78
CA TYR A 188 -13.83 -12.53 6.93
C TYR A 188 -14.55 -13.80 7.35
N ARG A 189 -14.52 -14.84 6.52
CA ARG A 189 -15.00 -16.18 6.87
C ARG A 189 -13.89 -16.99 7.53
N ASP A 190 -12.66 -16.88 6.99
CA ASP A 190 -11.59 -17.84 7.29
C ASP A 190 -10.65 -17.32 8.40
N VAL A 191 -10.60 -16.02 8.64
CA VAL A 191 -9.73 -15.38 9.66
C VAL A 191 -10.62 -14.55 10.59
N THR A 192 -10.83 -15.04 11.82
CA THR A 192 -11.81 -14.45 12.76
C THR A 192 -11.18 -13.62 13.88
N ASP A 193 -9.88 -13.80 14.18
CA ASP A 193 -9.25 -13.28 15.39
C ASP A 193 -8.04 -12.37 15.15
N ASP A 194 -7.89 -11.82 13.93
CA ASP A 194 -6.82 -10.89 13.62
C ASP A 194 -7.35 -9.45 13.51
N PRO A 195 -7.17 -8.62 14.55
CA PRO A 195 -7.69 -7.27 14.59
C PRO A 195 -7.12 -6.36 13.49
N VAL A 196 -5.94 -6.68 12.93
CA VAL A 196 -5.36 -5.97 11.77
C VAL A 196 -6.25 -6.11 10.55
N LEU A 197 -6.75 -7.31 10.34
CA LEU A 197 -7.56 -7.63 9.17
C LEU A 197 -8.98 -7.06 9.28
N GLU A 198 -9.40 -6.62 10.48
CA GLU A 198 -10.67 -5.93 10.69
C GLU A 198 -10.64 -4.45 10.29
N ILE A 199 -9.46 -3.84 10.09
CA ILE A 199 -9.38 -2.48 9.56
C ILE A 199 -9.96 -2.46 8.15
N LYS A 200 -11.10 -1.78 7.98
CA LYS A 200 -11.83 -1.72 6.72
C LYS A 200 -11.70 -0.36 6.07
N THR A 201 -11.09 -0.33 4.88
CA THR A 201 -11.03 0.89 4.07
C THR A 201 -12.40 1.26 3.51
N TYR A 202 -12.53 2.51 3.05
CA TYR A 202 -13.74 2.98 2.36
C TYR A 202 -14.10 2.10 1.15
N TYR A 203 -13.11 1.74 0.33
CA TYR A 203 -13.34 0.88 -0.83
C TYR A 203 -13.75 -0.53 -0.43
N GLU A 204 -13.15 -1.08 0.60
CA GLU A 204 -13.47 -2.39 1.12
C GLU A 204 -14.92 -2.50 1.58
N ARG A 205 -15.40 -1.51 2.35
CA ARG A 205 -16.81 -1.44 2.76
C ARG A 205 -17.77 -1.43 1.56
N GLN A 206 -17.40 -0.76 0.47
CA GLN A 206 -18.20 -0.76 -0.76
C GLN A 206 -18.24 -2.14 -1.44
N TRP A 207 -17.12 -2.86 -1.45
CA TRP A 207 -17.06 -4.21 -2.05
C TRP A 207 -17.83 -5.22 -1.21
N LEU A 208 -17.67 -5.22 0.10
CA LEU A 208 -18.43 -6.06 1.02
C LEU A 208 -19.95 -5.83 0.90
N ALA A 209 -20.37 -4.56 0.79
CA ALA A 209 -21.79 -4.21 0.58
C ALA A 209 -22.37 -4.73 -0.74
N ARG A 210 -21.52 -5.12 -1.69
CA ARG A 210 -21.90 -5.75 -2.97
C ARG A 210 -21.80 -7.28 -2.94
N GLY A 211 -21.50 -7.87 -1.78
CA GLY A 211 -21.30 -9.31 -1.63
C GLY A 211 -20.01 -9.85 -2.25
N ILE A 212 -19.00 -8.98 -2.44
CA ILE A 212 -17.70 -9.40 -2.97
C ILE A 212 -16.80 -9.79 -1.80
N ASP A 213 -16.33 -11.03 -1.81
CA ASP A 213 -15.39 -11.56 -0.84
C ASP A 213 -14.04 -10.88 -0.94
N ILE A 214 -13.47 -10.54 0.20
CA ILE A 214 -12.13 -9.98 0.28
C ILE A 214 -11.11 -11.10 0.41
N LYS A 215 -10.13 -11.08 -0.48
CA LYS A 215 -9.05 -12.05 -0.54
C LYS A 215 -7.82 -11.50 0.15
N TYR A 216 -7.04 -12.40 0.72
CA TYR A 216 -5.82 -12.03 1.42
C TYR A 216 -4.72 -13.05 1.21
N ILE A 217 -3.50 -12.56 1.01
CA ILE A 217 -2.28 -13.37 1.00
C ILE A 217 -1.17 -12.61 1.72
N GLN A 218 -0.43 -13.34 2.56
CA GLN A 218 0.79 -12.89 3.22
C GLN A 218 1.91 -13.86 2.90
N PHE A 219 3.05 -13.32 2.50
CA PHE A 219 4.25 -14.10 2.23
C PHE A 219 5.50 -13.35 2.66
N SER A 220 6.58 -14.07 2.90
CA SER A 220 7.90 -13.52 3.16
C SER A 220 8.65 -13.29 1.85
N LEU A 221 9.45 -12.24 1.78
CA LEU A 221 10.27 -11.90 0.61
C LEU A 221 11.77 -11.96 0.96
N PRO A 222 12.43 -13.14 0.80
CA PRO A 222 13.86 -13.28 1.04
C PRO A 222 14.70 -12.42 0.10
N ALA A 223 15.81 -11.90 0.60
CA ALA A 223 16.70 -11.05 -0.18
C ALA A 223 17.32 -11.78 -1.40
N ASP A 224 17.54 -13.07 -1.30
CA ASP A 224 18.10 -13.93 -2.35
C ASP A 224 17.04 -14.57 -3.27
N ALA A 225 15.72 -14.36 -3.00
CA ALA A 225 14.63 -14.95 -3.78
C ALA A 225 14.78 -14.68 -5.28
N GLN A 226 14.66 -15.75 -6.08
CA GLN A 226 14.61 -15.67 -7.53
C GLN A 226 13.15 -15.44 -7.96
N LEU A 227 12.86 -14.25 -8.48
CA LEU A 227 11.50 -13.84 -8.85
C LEU A 227 11.14 -14.33 -10.24
N VAL A 228 10.02 -15.04 -10.35
CA VAL A 228 9.53 -15.65 -11.58
C VAL A 228 8.10 -15.16 -11.87
N GLU A 229 7.88 -14.62 -13.08
CA GLU A 229 6.52 -14.29 -13.53
C GLU A 229 5.74 -15.58 -13.77
N PRO A 230 4.47 -15.68 -13.31
CA PRO A 230 3.65 -16.85 -13.60
C PRO A 230 3.32 -16.93 -15.12
N ASP A 231 3.57 -18.07 -15.72
CA ASP A 231 3.22 -18.36 -17.12
C ASP A 231 1.86 -19.06 -17.18
N VAL A 232 0.82 -18.36 -16.75
CA VAL A 232 -0.57 -18.85 -16.70
C VAL A 232 -1.53 -17.75 -17.13
N GLU A 233 -2.49 -18.08 -17.97
CA GLU A 233 -3.58 -17.16 -18.31
C GLU A 233 -4.53 -17.04 -17.11
N ILE A 234 -4.78 -15.81 -16.66
CA ILE A 234 -5.65 -15.49 -15.52
C ILE A 234 -6.85 -14.73 -16.03
N GLU A 235 -8.04 -15.20 -15.66
CA GLU A 235 -9.30 -14.56 -16.01
C GLU A 235 -9.41 -13.14 -15.45
N TYR A 236 -9.87 -12.19 -16.28
CA TYR A 236 -10.00 -10.79 -15.88
C TYR A 236 -11.24 -10.56 -15.01
N ASP A 237 -11.11 -9.64 -14.07
CA ASP A 237 -12.23 -9.22 -13.23
C ASP A 237 -13.27 -8.45 -14.06
N GLU A 238 -14.42 -9.04 -14.30
CA GLU A 238 -15.50 -8.44 -15.11
C GLU A 238 -16.09 -7.18 -14.46
N TYR A 239 -16.33 -7.19 -13.15
CA TYR A 239 -16.97 -6.08 -12.42
C TYR A 239 -16.13 -4.79 -12.41
N ARG A 240 -14.82 -4.86 -12.64
CA ARG A 240 -13.93 -3.70 -12.78
C ARG A 240 -13.97 -3.10 -14.19
N SER A 241 -14.54 -3.81 -15.15
CA SER A 241 -14.73 -3.36 -16.54
C SER A 241 -15.90 -2.38 -16.67
N PHE A 242 -16.78 -2.28 -15.68
CA PHE A 242 -17.87 -1.32 -15.67
C PHE A 242 -17.34 0.10 -15.50
N GLY A 243 -17.58 0.96 -16.50
CA GLY A 243 -17.11 2.34 -16.55
C GLY A 243 -17.64 3.19 -15.38
N ARG A 244 -17.07 4.40 -15.23
CA ARG A 244 -17.39 5.36 -14.15
C ARG A 244 -18.89 5.65 -13.97
N LYS A 245 -19.71 5.58 -15.03
CA LYS A 245 -21.16 5.82 -14.99
C LYS A 245 -21.91 4.81 -14.12
N LYS A 246 -21.61 3.51 -14.22
CA LYS A 246 -22.26 2.48 -13.39
C LYS A 246 -21.87 2.55 -11.91
N ARG A 247 -20.69 3.12 -11.59
CA ARG A 247 -20.28 3.34 -10.19
C ARG A 247 -21.08 4.47 -9.51
N SER A 248 -21.43 5.52 -10.27
CA SER A 248 -22.24 6.63 -9.75
C SER A 248 -23.73 6.30 -9.61
N GLU A 249 -24.26 5.41 -10.43
CA GLU A 249 -25.67 4.96 -10.34
C GLU A 249 -25.93 4.12 -9.09
N LEU A 250 -24.93 3.35 -8.63
CA LEU A 250 -25.00 2.57 -7.40
C LEU A 250 -24.87 3.42 -6.12
N ASP A 251 -24.24 4.60 -6.21
CA ASP A 251 -24.11 5.54 -5.09
C ASP A 251 -25.34 6.43 -4.92
N MET A 252 -26.25 6.54 -5.92
CA MET A 252 -27.44 7.38 -5.88
C MET A 252 -28.71 6.66 -5.39
N GLY A 253 -28.60 5.39 -5.03
CA GLY A 253 -29.69 4.54 -4.50
C GLY A 253 -29.76 4.49 -2.96
N LYS A 254 -29.24 5.49 -2.26
CA LYS A 254 -29.38 5.64 -0.80
C LYS A 254 -29.86 7.02 -0.43
#